data_490fff13b8b9bff43b1bb9dae89045c2
#
_entry.id   490fff13b8b9bff43b1bb9dae89045c2
#
_cell.length_a   1.000
_cell.length_b   1.000
_cell.length_c   1.000
_cell.angle_alpha   90.00
_cell.angle_beta   90.00
_cell.angle_gamma   90.00
#
_symmetry.space_group_name_H-M   'P 1'
#
loop_
_entity.id
_entity.type
_entity.pdbx_description
1 polymer ?
#
loop_
_entity_poly.entity_id
_entity_poly.type
_entity_poly.pdbx_seq_one_letter_code
_entity_poly.pdbx_strand_id
1 'polypeptide(L)'
;MAHVALYRKYRSQTFEDVIGQQHVTQTLQNAIRAGKVAHAYLFCGPRGTGKTTTARLLAKALNCEQGPTPTPCDRCAMCVAIREGRAVDVIEMDAASETGIDDVRETIIENAQYMPQQARYKVYIIDEVHDLSTKAFDALLKTLEEPPPHVVFVLATTEVQRVPVTIRSRCIRFDFRRASLEDLVLRINTVLEREGLTAEPEAVQAIARAADGSFRDALSLLEQVLAYAGGHVDYETVRSVLGIVDEEAVGAVINAAARGDVGKALMAADEMLRRGSSVRTVLEAVAQRVRDLLYARVGALDESLPVAQLSALKALAQHFTPDTLSRMLDVLVRAQAQLRNVPQQRVLLDMAMVQIARMKQETEPTSPINSGQTVVQPAAATPPAAEVRVGEGATSPAPSRSEQAQQASPQDAKAPASASTAVKPSTETTPTSVDAGTSELLKLIQGRWEQIIARVAERSRGGAEVLREASPVRVEGENTVVLRFRTEFSYAQMQSEKRRQFVEQTISRFLGGRAVTIRCEMQRANPASQSANQPSNDKQQDDEEINGEQYAQEVAQTFNGYIELEGG
;
A
#
# COMPACT_ATOMS: atom_id res chain seq x y z
N MET A 1 -28.24 2.47 -26.19
CA MET A 1 -28.16 1.71 -24.92
C MET A 1 -26.90 2.15 -24.21
N ALA A 2 -26.94 2.34 -22.89
CA ALA A 2 -25.72 2.65 -22.14
C ALA A 2 -24.77 1.45 -22.23
N HIS A 3 -23.48 1.70 -22.51
CA HIS A 3 -22.45 0.69 -22.56
C HIS A 3 -22.25 0.09 -21.14
N VAL A 4 -22.41 -1.22 -21.02
CA VAL A 4 -22.20 -1.93 -19.75
C VAL A 4 -20.84 -2.60 -19.81
N ALA A 5 -19.95 -2.25 -18.88
CA ALA A 5 -18.60 -2.81 -18.81
C ALA A 5 -18.59 -4.34 -18.79
N LEU A 6 -17.64 -4.97 -19.48
CA LEU A 6 -17.55 -6.42 -19.66
C LEU A 6 -17.53 -7.17 -18.32
N TYR A 7 -16.80 -6.66 -17.32
CA TYR A 7 -16.74 -7.29 -15.99
C TYR A 7 -18.08 -7.27 -15.24
N ARG A 8 -19.02 -6.37 -15.61
CA ARG A 8 -20.40 -6.35 -15.10
C ARG A 8 -21.31 -7.25 -15.92
N LYS A 9 -21.24 -7.15 -17.26
CA LYS A 9 -22.05 -7.94 -18.21
C LYS A 9 -21.82 -9.43 -18.04
N TYR A 10 -20.55 -9.83 -17.84
CA TYR A 10 -20.13 -11.23 -17.70
C TYR A 10 -19.91 -11.67 -16.25
N ARG A 11 -20.52 -11.00 -15.25
CA ARG A 11 -20.47 -11.47 -13.87
C ARG A 11 -21.11 -12.85 -13.76
N SER A 12 -20.46 -13.80 -13.09
CA SER A 12 -20.98 -15.17 -12.87
C SER A 12 -22.38 -15.14 -12.26
N GLN A 13 -23.29 -15.93 -12.80
CA GLN A 13 -24.70 -15.96 -12.40
C GLN A 13 -25.08 -17.24 -11.65
N THR A 14 -24.25 -18.27 -11.72
CA THR A 14 -24.36 -19.54 -10.99
C THR A 14 -23.08 -19.84 -10.22
N PHE A 15 -23.11 -20.80 -9.27
CA PHE A 15 -21.91 -21.22 -8.55
C PHE A 15 -20.93 -21.95 -9.46
N GLU A 16 -21.41 -22.62 -10.49
CA GLU A 16 -20.62 -23.33 -11.49
C GLU A 16 -19.82 -22.37 -12.38
N ASP A 17 -20.34 -21.17 -12.61
CA ASP A 17 -19.64 -20.12 -13.37
C ASP A 17 -18.46 -19.49 -12.62
N VAL A 18 -18.33 -19.75 -11.30
CA VAL A 18 -17.25 -19.20 -10.48
C VAL A 18 -16.01 -20.07 -10.63
N ILE A 19 -15.15 -19.70 -11.56
CA ILE A 19 -13.92 -20.42 -11.91
C ILE A 19 -12.87 -20.28 -10.79
N GLY A 20 -12.10 -21.35 -10.51
CA GLY A 20 -10.94 -21.35 -9.61
C GLY A 20 -11.29 -21.32 -8.11
N GLN A 21 -12.58 -21.29 -7.72
CA GLN A 21 -13.00 -21.19 -6.30
C GLN A 21 -13.87 -22.38 -5.85
N GLN A 22 -13.63 -23.59 -6.39
CA GLN A 22 -14.48 -24.77 -6.15
C GLN A 22 -14.60 -25.09 -4.65
N HIS A 23 -13.54 -24.90 -3.87
CA HIS A 23 -13.54 -25.12 -2.41
C HIS A 23 -14.55 -24.22 -1.67
N VAL A 24 -14.75 -22.99 -2.15
CA VAL A 24 -15.74 -22.04 -1.62
C VAL A 24 -17.13 -22.40 -2.09
N THR A 25 -17.32 -22.51 -3.40
CA THR A 25 -18.66 -22.71 -4.01
C THR A 25 -19.28 -24.02 -3.56
N GLN A 26 -18.51 -25.12 -3.53
CA GLN A 26 -19.00 -26.43 -3.11
C GLN A 26 -19.36 -26.47 -1.61
N THR A 27 -18.55 -25.80 -0.76
CA THR A 27 -18.85 -25.72 0.69
C THR A 27 -20.15 -24.94 0.92
N LEU A 28 -20.35 -23.80 0.24
CA LEU A 28 -21.59 -23.02 0.33
C LEU A 28 -22.80 -23.83 -0.18
N GLN A 29 -22.67 -24.48 -1.33
CA GLN A 29 -23.73 -25.34 -1.86
C GLN A 29 -24.09 -26.49 -0.92
N ASN A 30 -23.11 -27.12 -0.28
CA ASN A 30 -23.33 -28.18 0.69
C ASN A 30 -24.03 -27.67 1.96
N ALA A 31 -23.64 -26.49 2.46
CA ALA A 31 -24.30 -25.84 3.59
C ALA A 31 -25.78 -25.55 3.29
N ILE A 32 -26.07 -25.06 2.10
CA ILE A 32 -27.45 -24.78 1.65
C ILE A 32 -28.25 -26.08 1.54
N ARG A 33 -27.71 -27.14 0.91
CA ARG A 33 -28.39 -28.48 0.82
C ARG A 33 -28.69 -29.07 2.19
N ALA A 34 -27.80 -28.87 3.15
CA ALA A 34 -27.95 -29.37 4.52
C ALA A 34 -28.87 -28.50 5.39
N GLY A 35 -29.34 -27.34 4.91
CA GLY A 35 -30.08 -26.36 5.70
C GLY A 35 -29.26 -25.74 6.83
N LYS A 36 -27.91 -25.78 6.74
CA LYS A 36 -26.97 -25.28 7.74
C LYS A 36 -26.32 -23.97 7.26
N VAL A 37 -27.14 -22.99 6.95
CA VAL A 37 -26.66 -21.67 6.56
C VAL A 37 -26.22 -20.90 7.81
N ALA A 38 -25.01 -20.36 7.82
CA ALA A 38 -24.53 -19.55 8.93
C ALA A 38 -25.10 -18.13 8.86
N HIS A 39 -25.17 -17.47 9.99
CA HIS A 39 -25.62 -16.09 10.10
C HIS A 39 -24.59 -15.09 9.57
N ALA A 40 -23.29 -15.44 9.55
CA ALA A 40 -22.23 -14.55 9.10
C ALA A 40 -21.11 -15.30 8.38
N TYR A 41 -20.70 -14.75 7.25
CA TYR A 41 -19.60 -15.21 6.41
C TYR A 41 -18.56 -14.11 6.26
N LEU A 42 -17.27 -14.48 6.25
CA LEU A 42 -16.17 -13.58 5.96
C LEU A 42 -15.41 -14.07 4.72
N PHE A 43 -15.55 -13.38 3.61
CA PHE A 43 -14.89 -13.67 2.34
C PHE A 43 -13.58 -12.88 2.25
N CYS A 44 -12.45 -13.57 2.36
CA CYS A 44 -11.11 -12.99 2.34
C CYS A 44 -10.41 -13.28 1.02
N GLY A 45 -9.62 -12.36 0.50
CA GLY A 45 -8.78 -12.60 -0.67
C GLY A 45 -8.57 -11.39 -1.56
N PRO A 46 -7.70 -11.49 -2.57
CA PRO A 46 -7.35 -10.38 -3.44
C PRO A 46 -8.56 -9.78 -4.17
N ARG A 47 -8.38 -8.53 -4.65
CA ARG A 47 -9.41 -7.86 -5.44
C ARG A 47 -9.71 -8.65 -6.74
N GLY A 48 -10.97 -8.64 -7.17
CA GLY A 48 -11.36 -9.23 -8.46
C GLY A 48 -11.40 -10.75 -8.52
N THR A 49 -11.29 -11.47 -7.39
CA THR A 49 -11.34 -12.95 -7.30
C THR A 49 -12.74 -13.54 -7.16
N GLY A 50 -13.79 -12.69 -7.13
CA GLY A 50 -15.19 -13.14 -7.11
C GLY A 50 -15.90 -13.06 -5.75
N LYS A 51 -15.33 -12.43 -4.71
CA LYS A 51 -15.93 -12.30 -3.37
C LYS A 51 -17.38 -11.77 -3.41
N THR A 52 -17.57 -10.55 -3.90
CA THR A 52 -18.88 -9.89 -4.00
C THR A 52 -19.83 -10.63 -4.94
N THR A 53 -19.30 -11.26 -6.01
CA THR A 53 -20.06 -12.10 -6.92
C THR A 53 -20.63 -13.33 -6.19
N THR A 54 -19.80 -14.03 -5.43
CA THR A 54 -20.22 -15.21 -4.66
C THR A 54 -21.19 -14.81 -3.52
N ALA A 55 -21.03 -13.63 -2.92
CA ALA A 55 -21.98 -13.09 -1.96
C ALA A 55 -23.38 -12.90 -2.58
N ARG A 56 -23.46 -12.34 -3.78
CA ARG A 56 -24.74 -12.22 -4.52
C ARG A 56 -25.31 -13.58 -4.92
N LEU A 57 -24.46 -14.57 -5.28
CA LEU A 57 -24.92 -15.92 -5.57
C LEU A 57 -25.50 -16.60 -4.32
N LEU A 58 -24.88 -16.40 -3.16
CA LEU A 58 -25.44 -16.88 -1.89
C LEU A 58 -26.80 -16.22 -1.60
N ALA A 59 -26.92 -14.90 -1.78
CA ALA A 59 -28.18 -14.19 -1.62
C ALA A 59 -29.27 -14.72 -2.57
N LYS A 60 -28.93 -15.00 -3.85
CA LYS A 60 -29.83 -15.66 -4.80
C LYS A 60 -30.25 -17.05 -4.32
N ALA A 61 -29.29 -17.86 -3.87
CA ALA A 61 -29.54 -19.24 -3.43
C ALA A 61 -30.47 -19.29 -2.22
N LEU A 62 -30.37 -18.36 -1.30
CA LEU A 62 -31.20 -18.24 -0.10
C LEU A 62 -32.61 -17.74 -0.44
N ASN A 63 -32.73 -16.81 -1.39
CA ASN A 63 -33.95 -16.06 -1.68
C ASN A 63 -34.67 -16.46 -2.98
N CYS A 64 -34.13 -17.41 -3.74
CA CYS A 64 -34.79 -17.91 -4.93
C CYS A 64 -36.18 -18.45 -4.57
N GLU A 65 -37.21 -18.21 -5.41
CA GLU A 65 -38.55 -18.71 -5.18
C GLU A 65 -38.60 -20.25 -5.01
N GLN A 66 -37.70 -20.98 -5.66
CA GLN A 66 -37.50 -22.42 -5.53
C GLN A 66 -36.56 -22.83 -4.37
N GLY A 67 -36.12 -21.86 -3.56
CA GLY A 67 -35.08 -22.09 -2.56
C GLY A 67 -35.57 -22.11 -1.11
N PRO A 68 -34.61 -22.20 -0.16
CA PRO A 68 -33.15 -22.22 -0.33
C PRO A 68 -32.66 -23.36 -1.22
N THR A 69 -31.87 -23.05 -2.24
CA THR A 69 -31.36 -24.01 -3.21
C THR A 69 -29.91 -23.73 -3.60
N PRO A 70 -29.08 -24.77 -3.77
CA PRO A 70 -27.71 -24.61 -4.24
C PRO A 70 -27.61 -24.18 -5.72
N THR A 71 -28.72 -24.27 -6.47
CA THR A 71 -28.84 -23.95 -7.89
C THR A 71 -29.98 -22.94 -8.12
N PRO A 72 -29.73 -21.63 -7.85
CA PRO A 72 -30.74 -20.59 -8.04
C PRO A 72 -31.16 -20.50 -9.52
N CYS A 73 -32.47 -20.33 -9.76
CA CYS A 73 -33.03 -20.45 -11.10
C CYS A 73 -32.68 -19.30 -12.08
N ASP A 74 -32.12 -18.20 -11.59
CA ASP A 74 -31.73 -16.95 -12.30
C ASP A 74 -32.82 -16.28 -13.16
N ARG A 75 -34.10 -16.74 -13.06
CA ARG A 75 -35.24 -16.27 -13.85
C ARG A 75 -36.42 -15.76 -13.03
N CYS A 76 -36.59 -16.15 -11.78
CA CYS A 76 -37.64 -15.64 -10.91
C CYS A 76 -37.43 -14.17 -10.56
N ALA A 77 -38.49 -13.50 -10.10
CA ALA A 77 -38.43 -12.06 -9.78
C ALA A 77 -37.32 -11.71 -8.81
N MET A 78 -37.11 -12.54 -7.76
CA MET A 78 -36.08 -12.33 -6.76
C MET A 78 -34.66 -12.51 -7.34
N CYS A 79 -34.41 -13.58 -8.10
CA CYS A 79 -33.09 -13.79 -8.73
C CYS A 79 -32.74 -12.67 -9.70
N VAL A 80 -33.70 -12.17 -10.48
CA VAL A 80 -33.50 -11.03 -11.39
C VAL A 80 -33.24 -9.75 -10.61
N ALA A 81 -34.02 -9.46 -9.55
CA ALA A 81 -33.85 -8.28 -8.73
C ALA A 81 -32.46 -8.25 -8.06
N ILE A 82 -31.97 -9.40 -7.53
CA ILE A 82 -30.61 -9.51 -6.94
C ILE A 82 -29.53 -9.32 -8.01
N ARG A 83 -29.69 -9.90 -9.20
CA ARG A 83 -28.76 -9.73 -10.31
C ARG A 83 -28.60 -8.26 -10.71
N GLU A 84 -29.71 -7.53 -10.75
CA GLU A 84 -29.77 -6.13 -11.13
C GLU A 84 -29.45 -5.16 -9.98
N GLY A 85 -29.29 -5.67 -8.74
CA GLY A 85 -28.97 -4.86 -7.56
C GLY A 85 -30.13 -3.99 -7.07
N ARG A 86 -31.39 -4.41 -7.32
CA ARG A 86 -32.62 -3.70 -6.92
C ARG A 86 -33.49 -4.46 -5.91
N ALA A 87 -32.98 -5.57 -5.36
CA ALA A 87 -33.67 -6.32 -4.32
C ALA A 87 -33.61 -5.57 -2.99
N VAL A 88 -34.77 -5.22 -2.42
CA VAL A 88 -34.88 -4.42 -1.18
C VAL A 88 -34.29 -5.14 0.05
N ASP A 89 -34.41 -6.48 0.08
CA ASP A 89 -33.93 -7.30 1.20
C ASP A 89 -32.48 -7.79 1.01
N VAL A 90 -31.78 -7.37 -0.06
CA VAL A 90 -30.36 -7.64 -0.28
C VAL A 90 -29.65 -6.30 -0.36
N ILE A 91 -29.09 -5.89 0.78
CA ILE A 91 -28.43 -4.61 0.95
C ILE A 91 -26.94 -4.80 0.69
N GLU A 92 -26.43 -4.13 -0.34
CA GLU A 92 -24.99 -4.11 -0.66
C GLU A 92 -24.41 -2.75 -0.33
N MET A 93 -23.42 -2.74 0.54
CA MET A 93 -22.73 -1.57 1.07
C MET A 93 -21.25 -1.67 0.76
N ASP A 94 -20.63 -0.58 0.28
CA ASP A 94 -19.18 -0.47 0.12
C ASP A 94 -18.62 0.34 1.30
N ALA A 95 -17.91 -0.36 2.20
CA ALA A 95 -17.37 0.26 3.40
C ALA A 95 -16.32 1.35 3.11
N ALA A 96 -15.75 1.41 1.90
CA ALA A 96 -14.84 2.49 1.51
C ALA A 96 -15.57 3.83 1.32
N SER A 97 -16.85 3.81 0.95
CA SER A 97 -17.69 5.01 0.78
C SER A 97 -18.57 5.29 1.99
N GLU A 98 -18.92 4.28 2.78
CA GLU A 98 -19.83 4.35 3.92
C GLU A 98 -19.13 3.84 5.19
N THR A 99 -18.16 4.64 5.68
CA THR A 99 -17.26 4.23 6.78
C THR A 99 -17.79 4.55 8.16
N GLY A 100 -18.86 5.37 8.24
CA GLY A 100 -19.37 5.95 9.46
C GLY A 100 -20.11 4.95 10.37
N ILE A 101 -20.16 5.26 11.66
CA ILE A 101 -21.00 4.50 12.61
C ILE A 101 -22.48 4.74 12.34
N ASP A 102 -22.84 5.94 11.90
CA ASP A 102 -24.23 6.33 11.67
C ASP A 102 -24.78 5.61 10.43
N ASP A 103 -23.96 5.49 9.35
CA ASP A 103 -24.30 4.72 8.15
C ASP A 103 -24.59 3.25 8.48
N VAL A 104 -23.69 2.62 9.27
CA VAL A 104 -23.85 1.22 9.70
C VAL A 104 -25.06 1.04 10.61
N ARG A 105 -25.30 2.00 11.53
CA ARG A 105 -26.43 1.93 12.46
C ARG A 105 -27.76 2.04 11.72
N GLU A 106 -27.91 3.01 10.84
CA GLU A 106 -29.14 3.27 10.08
C GLU A 106 -29.38 2.16 9.05
N THR A 107 -28.38 1.84 8.21
CA THR A 107 -28.52 0.92 7.10
C THR A 107 -28.61 -0.54 7.55
N ILE A 108 -27.89 -0.92 8.62
CA ILE A 108 -27.77 -2.33 9.02
C ILE A 108 -28.50 -2.59 10.33
N ILE A 109 -28.10 -1.96 11.44
CA ILE A 109 -28.52 -2.40 12.78
C ILE A 109 -30.00 -2.19 13.00
N GLU A 110 -30.52 -1.02 12.65
CA GLU A 110 -31.95 -0.71 12.79
C GLU A 110 -32.79 -1.52 11.81
N ASN A 111 -32.32 -1.65 10.56
CA ASN A 111 -32.99 -2.42 9.54
C ASN A 111 -32.99 -3.94 9.78
N ALA A 112 -31.95 -4.48 10.44
CA ALA A 112 -31.84 -5.91 10.71
C ALA A 112 -32.94 -6.44 11.63
N GLN A 113 -33.53 -5.58 12.48
CA GLN A 113 -34.60 -5.97 13.40
C GLN A 113 -35.93 -6.23 12.70
N TYR A 114 -36.13 -5.67 11.51
CA TYR A 114 -37.37 -5.84 10.76
C TYR A 114 -37.29 -7.07 9.85
N MET A 115 -38.43 -7.79 9.75
CA MET A 115 -38.58 -8.93 8.84
C MET A 115 -38.36 -8.50 7.40
N PRO A 116 -37.87 -9.41 6.53
CA PRO A 116 -37.76 -9.15 5.08
C PRO A 116 -39.13 -8.79 4.49
N GLN A 117 -39.15 -7.88 3.53
CA GLN A 117 -40.39 -7.44 2.87
C GLN A 117 -40.86 -8.41 1.76
N GLN A 118 -39.92 -8.94 0.98
CA GLN A 118 -40.20 -9.76 -0.18
C GLN A 118 -39.45 -11.09 -0.19
N ALA A 119 -38.27 -11.13 0.44
CA ALA A 119 -37.36 -12.27 0.47
C ALA A 119 -37.62 -13.19 1.68
N ARG A 120 -36.94 -14.35 1.72
CA ARG A 120 -36.90 -15.22 2.92
C ARG A 120 -35.88 -14.75 3.94
N TYR A 121 -34.73 -14.29 3.43
CA TYR A 121 -33.63 -13.80 4.24
C TYR A 121 -33.27 -12.37 3.85
N LYS A 122 -33.01 -11.53 4.82
CA LYS A 122 -32.40 -10.24 4.64
C LYS A 122 -30.88 -10.44 4.60
N VAL A 123 -30.25 -10.12 3.49
CA VAL A 123 -28.82 -10.38 3.27
C VAL A 123 -28.07 -9.05 3.19
N TYR A 124 -27.11 -8.87 4.08
CA TYR A 124 -26.21 -7.73 4.08
C TYR A 124 -24.86 -8.13 3.48
N ILE A 125 -24.50 -7.51 2.37
CA ILE A 125 -23.21 -7.69 1.70
C ILE A 125 -22.39 -6.43 1.96
N ILE A 126 -21.34 -6.54 2.80
CA ILE A 126 -20.45 -5.42 3.12
C ILE A 126 -19.13 -5.67 2.42
N ASP A 127 -18.88 -4.92 1.35
CA ASP A 127 -17.61 -5.03 0.60
C ASP A 127 -16.54 -4.14 1.24
N GLU A 128 -15.28 -4.54 1.13
CA GLU A 128 -14.10 -3.93 1.76
C GLU A 128 -14.31 -3.58 3.23
N VAL A 129 -14.91 -4.50 3.98
CA VAL A 129 -15.31 -4.30 5.39
C VAL A 129 -14.18 -3.78 6.29
N HIS A 130 -12.93 -3.97 5.91
CA HIS A 130 -11.75 -3.47 6.63
C HIS A 130 -11.64 -1.94 6.68
N ASP A 131 -12.39 -1.21 5.85
CA ASP A 131 -12.43 0.26 5.84
C ASP A 131 -13.46 0.84 6.81
N LEU A 132 -14.30 0.01 7.44
CA LEU A 132 -15.18 0.45 8.50
C LEU A 132 -14.39 1.03 9.69
N SER A 133 -14.93 2.08 10.29
CA SER A 133 -14.37 2.63 11.52
C SER A 133 -14.47 1.64 12.69
N THR A 134 -13.58 1.76 13.67
CA THR A 134 -13.62 0.91 14.88
C THR A 134 -14.98 0.96 15.57
N LYS A 135 -15.60 2.14 15.62
CA LYS A 135 -16.93 2.32 16.22
C LYS A 135 -18.04 1.63 15.43
N ALA A 136 -17.92 1.57 14.09
CA ALA A 136 -18.84 0.85 13.23
C ALA A 136 -18.72 -0.67 13.44
N PHE A 137 -17.51 -1.19 13.58
CA PHE A 137 -17.29 -2.59 13.97
C PHE A 137 -17.91 -2.91 15.34
N ASP A 138 -17.69 -2.07 16.35
CA ASP A 138 -18.25 -2.28 17.71
C ASP A 138 -19.78 -2.29 17.68
N ALA A 139 -20.39 -1.46 16.84
CA ALA A 139 -21.84 -1.41 16.67
C ALA A 139 -22.38 -2.70 16.02
N LEU A 140 -21.65 -3.30 15.06
CA LEU A 140 -22.03 -4.57 14.41
C LEU A 140 -21.89 -5.79 15.34
N LEU A 141 -21.03 -5.75 16.37
CA LEU A 141 -20.76 -6.90 17.24
C LEU A 141 -22.02 -7.45 17.88
N LYS A 142 -22.89 -6.59 18.40
CA LYS A 142 -24.14 -7.01 19.07
C LYS A 142 -25.06 -7.80 18.11
N THR A 143 -25.19 -7.34 16.86
CA THR A 143 -26.03 -8.01 15.86
C THR A 143 -25.40 -9.30 15.34
N LEU A 144 -24.07 -9.39 15.36
CA LEU A 144 -23.36 -10.62 15.00
C LEU A 144 -23.34 -11.67 16.14
N GLU A 145 -23.47 -11.24 17.39
CA GLU A 145 -23.58 -12.14 18.57
C GLU A 145 -24.97 -12.74 18.70
N GLU A 146 -26.00 -11.90 18.51
CA GLU A 146 -27.41 -12.27 18.60
C GLU A 146 -28.14 -11.94 17.29
N PRO A 147 -27.81 -12.66 16.20
CA PRO A 147 -28.38 -12.36 14.89
C PRO A 147 -29.86 -12.74 14.82
N PRO A 148 -30.71 -11.89 14.24
CA PRO A 148 -32.07 -12.30 13.92
C PRO A 148 -32.08 -13.50 12.97
N PRO A 149 -33.00 -14.47 13.11
CA PRO A 149 -32.97 -15.72 12.33
C PRO A 149 -33.17 -15.55 10.83
N HIS A 150 -33.66 -14.39 10.42
CA HIS A 150 -33.90 -14.03 9.03
C HIS A 150 -32.73 -13.21 8.41
N VAL A 151 -31.65 -12.95 9.16
CA VAL A 151 -30.54 -12.11 8.71
C VAL A 151 -29.31 -12.95 8.41
N VAL A 152 -28.65 -12.65 7.27
CA VAL A 152 -27.36 -13.26 6.89
C VAL A 152 -26.40 -12.14 6.51
N PHE A 153 -25.22 -12.14 7.12
CA PHE A 153 -24.15 -11.22 6.80
C PHE A 153 -23.11 -11.88 5.88
N VAL A 154 -22.66 -11.15 4.87
CA VAL A 154 -21.51 -11.53 4.04
C VAL A 154 -20.54 -10.36 4.02
N LEU A 155 -19.49 -10.48 4.81
CA LEU A 155 -18.42 -9.51 4.92
C LEU A 155 -17.32 -9.88 3.92
N ALA A 156 -16.94 -8.96 3.04
CA ALA A 156 -15.86 -9.19 2.08
C ALA A 156 -14.68 -8.25 2.38
N THR A 157 -13.45 -8.75 2.25
CA THR A 157 -12.24 -7.96 2.50
C THR A 157 -11.06 -8.42 1.66
N THR A 158 -10.19 -7.47 1.30
CA THR A 158 -8.86 -7.74 0.76
C THR A 158 -7.80 -7.83 1.85
N GLU A 159 -8.05 -7.27 3.04
CA GLU A 159 -7.09 -7.13 4.14
C GLU A 159 -7.65 -7.72 5.45
N VAL A 160 -7.66 -9.05 5.55
CA VAL A 160 -8.20 -9.76 6.74
C VAL A 160 -7.54 -9.35 8.05
N GLN A 161 -6.27 -8.95 8.03
CA GLN A 161 -5.52 -8.50 9.21
C GLN A 161 -6.06 -7.20 9.80
N ARG A 162 -6.73 -6.34 9.02
CA ARG A 162 -7.37 -5.09 9.49
C ARG A 162 -8.74 -5.34 10.12
N VAL A 163 -9.36 -6.50 9.86
CA VAL A 163 -10.65 -6.86 10.47
C VAL A 163 -10.43 -7.32 11.92
N PRO A 164 -11.13 -6.75 12.92
CA PRO A 164 -10.98 -7.13 14.32
C PRO A 164 -11.18 -8.62 14.58
N VAL A 165 -10.40 -9.18 15.49
CA VAL A 165 -10.48 -10.61 15.86
C VAL A 165 -11.89 -10.97 16.37
N THR A 166 -12.53 -10.04 17.08
CA THR A 166 -13.90 -10.18 17.61
C THR A 166 -14.95 -10.43 16.50
N ILE A 167 -14.81 -9.77 15.34
CA ILE A 167 -15.64 -10.00 14.16
C ILE A 167 -15.28 -11.33 13.50
N ARG A 168 -13.98 -11.57 13.28
CA ARG A 168 -13.48 -12.79 12.61
C ARG A 168 -13.90 -14.08 13.31
N SER A 169 -13.95 -14.08 14.65
CA SER A 169 -14.33 -15.26 15.44
C SER A 169 -15.83 -15.60 15.36
N ARG A 170 -16.68 -14.68 14.88
CA ARG A 170 -18.13 -14.86 14.74
C ARG A 170 -18.57 -15.17 13.31
N CYS A 171 -17.62 -15.19 12.37
CA CYS A 171 -17.88 -15.42 10.95
C CYS A 171 -17.27 -16.76 10.49
N ILE A 172 -17.94 -17.46 9.60
CA ILE A 172 -17.32 -18.56 8.85
C ILE A 172 -16.44 -17.94 7.75
N ARG A 173 -15.13 -18.17 7.83
CA ARG A 173 -14.14 -17.62 6.90
C ARG A 173 -14.01 -18.49 5.66
N PHE A 174 -13.95 -17.82 4.49
CA PHE A 174 -13.64 -18.38 3.19
C PHE A 174 -12.51 -17.59 2.52
N ASP A 175 -11.45 -18.30 2.13
CA ASP A 175 -10.29 -17.70 1.50
C ASP A 175 -10.34 -17.87 -0.02
N PHE A 176 -10.53 -16.77 -0.73
CA PHE A 176 -10.51 -16.70 -2.19
C PHE A 176 -9.07 -16.60 -2.70
N ARG A 177 -8.73 -17.43 -3.67
CA ARG A 177 -7.40 -17.48 -4.26
C ARG A 177 -7.33 -16.64 -5.52
N ARG A 178 -6.13 -16.21 -5.90
CA ARG A 178 -5.90 -15.67 -7.24
C ARG A 178 -6.25 -16.72 -8.28
N ALA A 179 -6.82 -16.27 -9.40
CA ALA A 179 -7.07 -17.15 -10.54
C ALA A 179 -5.74 -17.62 -11.14
N SER A 180 -5.68 -18.85 -11.61
CA SER A 180 -4.56 -19.33 -12.42
C SER A 180 -4.54 -18.63 -13.79
N LEU A 181 -3.41 -18.69 -14.48
CA LEU A 181 -3.31 -18.17 -15.85
C LEU A 181 -4.33 -18.86 -16.77
N GLU A 182 -4.48 -20.16 -16.63
CA GLU A 182 -5.43 -20.96 -17.41
C GLU A 182 -6.88 -20.56 -17.15
N ASP A 183 -7.25 -20.31 -15.89
CA ASP A 183 -8.58 -19.84 -15.51
C ASP A 183 -8.91 -18.48 -16.15
N LEU A 184 -7.93 -17.56 -16.17
CA LEU A 184 -8.09 -16.25 -16.81
C LEU A 184 -8.19 -16.35 -18.32
N VAL A 185 -7.35 -17.16 -18.96
CA VAL A 185 -7.39 -17.44 -20.40
C VAL A 185 -8.75 -18.05 -20.79
N LEU A 186 -9.21 -19.05 -20.03
CA LEU A 186 -10.53 -19.64 -20.23
C LEU A 186 -11.65 -18.59 -20.15
N ARG A 187 -11.57 -17.71 -19.15
CA ARG A 187 -12.57 -16.66 -18.96
C ARG A 187 -12.57 -15.65 -20.10
N ILE A 188 -11.39 -15.18 -20.53
CA ILE A 188 -11.24 -14.24 -21.65
C ILE A 188 -11.80 -14.86 -22.93
N ASN A 189 -11.43 -16.10 -23.25
CA ASN A 189 -11.93 -16.80 -24.45
C ASN A 189 -13.45 -16.96 -24.43
N THR A 190 -14.03 -17.34 -23.29
CA THR A 190 -15.48 -17.44 -23.12
C THR A 190 -16.20 -16.11 -23.40
N VAL A 191 -15.58 -14.99 -23.01
CA VAL A 191 -16.14 -13.65 -23.27
C VAL A 191 -16.00 -13.28 -24.74
N LEU A 192 -14.85 -13.52 -25.36
CA LEU A 192 -14.61 -13.27 -26.79
C LEU A 192 -15.61 -14.06 -27.66
N GLU A 193 -15.78 -15.33 -27.38
CA GLU A 193 -16.77 -16.19 -28.10
C GLU A 193 -18.17 -15.62 -28.00
N ARG A 194 -18.62 -15.20 -26.82
CA ARG A 194 -19.94 -14.63 -26.59
C ARG A 194 -20.16 -13.27 -27.24
N GLU A 195 -19.10 -12.48 -27.40
CA GLU A 195 -19.10 -11.20 -28.13
C GLU A 195 -18.91 -11.39 -29.65
N GLY A 196 -18.61 -12.60 -30.12
CA GLY A 196 -18.33 -12.88 -31.54
C GLY A 196 -17.02 -12.28 -32.02
N LEU A 197 -16.03 -12.12 -31.11
CA LEU A 197 -14.74 -11.52 -31.36
C LEU A 197 -13.64 -12.57 -31.39
N THR A 198 -12.52 -12.25 -32.05
CA THR A 198 -11.36 -13.15 -32.16
C THR A 198 -10.11 -12.50 -31.59
N ALA A 199 -9.23 -13.31 -31.01
CA ALA A 199 -7.95 -12.85 -30.50
C ALA A 199 -6.86 -13.90 -30.75
N GLU A 200 -5.62 -13.45 -30.91
CA GLU A 200 -4.45 -14.34 -30.94
C GLU A 200 -4.25 -14.98 -29.56
N PRO A 201 -3.83 -16.25 -29.50
CA PRO A 201 -3.55 -16.92 -28.22
C PRO A 201 -2.53 -16.18 -27.36
N GLU A 202 -1.51 -15.61 -27.97
CA GLU A 202 -0.46 -14.80 -27.31
C GLU A 202 -1.02 -13.51 -26.73
N ALA A 203 -1.95 -12.87 -27.43
CA ALA A 203 -2.66 -11.68 -26.97
C ALA A 203 -3.51 -11.98 -25.72
N VAL A 204 -4.27 -13.08 -25.74
CA VAL A 204 -5.07 -13.54 -24.60
C VAL A 204 -4.18 -13.83 -23.38
N GLN A 205 -3.06 -14.53 -23.60
CA GLN A 205 -2.11 -14.82 -22.51
C GLN A 205 -1.47 -13.54 -21.95
N ALA A 206 -1.16 -12.57 -22.80
CA ALA A 206 -0.59 -11.30 -22.36
C ALA A 206 -1.57 -10.51 -21.46
N ILE A 207 -2.86 -10.43 -21.85
CA ILE A 207 -3.93 -9.82 -21.03
C ILE A 207 -4.08 -10.59 -19.70
N ALA A 208 -4.09 -11.92 -19.74
CA ALA A 208 -4.25 -12.76 -18.56
C ALA A 208 -3.07 -12.59 -17.58
N ARG A 209 -1.83 -12.50 -18.07
CA ARG A 209 -0.63 -12.20 -17.24
C ARG A 209 -0.72 -10.81 -16.61
N ALA A 210 -1.11 -9.80 -17.38
CA ALA A 210 -1.25 -8.43 -16.90
C ALA A 210 -2.33 -8.28 -15.80
N ALA A 211 -3.33 -9.17 -15.77
CA ALA A 211 -4.42 -9.16 -14.80
C ALA A 211 -4.04 -9.72 -13.41
N ASP A 212 -2.88 -10.33 -13.24
CA ASP A 212 -2.30 -10.81 -11.97
C ASP A 212 -3.32 -11.60 -11.11
N GLY A 213 -4.05 -12.53 -11.70
CA GLY A 213 -5.00 -13.41 -11.01
C GLY A 213 -6.36 -12.76 -10.69
N SER A 214 -6.69 -11.60 -11.26
CA SER A 214 -7.94 -10.87 -11.08
C SER A 214 -8.85 -11.00 -12.32
N PHE A 215 -10.01 -11.67 -12.19
CA PHE A 215 -11.00 -11.74 -13.27
C PHE A 215 -11.56 -10.37 -13.66
N ARG A 216 -11.72 -9.46 -12.68
CA ARG A 216 -12.23 -8.10 -12.93
C ARG A 216 -11.24 -7.31 -13.79
N ASP A 217 -9.95 -7.37 -13.44
CA ASP A 217 -8.92 -6.62 -14.15
C ASP A 217 -8.68 -7.24 -15.53
N ALA A 218 -8.72 -8.58 -15.67
CA ALA A 218 -8.63 -9.25 -16.96
C ALA A 218 -9.70 -8.77 -17.95
N LEU A 219 -10.96 -8.69 -17.51
CA LEU A 219 -12.06 -8.23 -18.37
C LEU A 219 -12.02 -6.72 -18.60
N SER A 220 -11.50 -5.92 -17.65
CA SER A 220 -11.32 -4.49 -17.86
C SER A 220 -10.18 -4.20 -18.85
N LEU A 221 -9.07 -4.93 -18.77
CA LEU A 221 -7.97 -4.83 -19.73
C LEU A 221 -8.42 -5.32 -21.13
N LEU A 222 -9.16 -6.42 -21.20
CA LEU A 222 -9.75 -6.87 -22.45
C LEU A 222 -10.64 -5.80 -23.09
N GLU A 223 -11.52 -5.17 -22.31
CA GLU A 223 -12.40 -4.10 -22.78
C GLU A 223 -11.61 -2.90 -23.31
N GLN A 224 -10.52 -2.51 -22.63
CA GLN A 224 -9.64 -1.45 -23.07
C GLN A 224 -8.97 -1.77 -24.40
N VAL A 225 -8.47 -3.01 -24.57
CA VAL A 225 -7.86 -3.48 -25.82
C VAL A 225 -8.89 -3.55 -26.95
N LEU A 226 -10.09 -4.07 -26.69
CA LEU A 226 -11.18 -4.15 -27.67
C LEU A 226 -11.63 -2.78 -28.16
N ALA A 227 -11.66 -1.78 -27.30
CA ALA A 227 -11.99 -0.41 -27.67
C ALA A 227 -11.00 0.18 -28.67
N TYR A 228 -9.74 -0.27 -28.66
CA TYR A 228 -8.72 0.15 -29.60
C TYR A 228 -8.66 -0.72 -30.88
N ALA A 229 -8.79 -2.06 -30.72
CA ALA A 229 -8.57 -3.03 -31.80
C ALA A 229 -9.70 -3.12 -32.83
N GLY A 230 -10.92 -2.68 -32.52
CA GLY A 230 -12.05 -2.64 -33.45
C GLY A 230 -12.59 -4.00 -33.91
N GLY A 231 -12.19 -5.15 -33.29
CA GLY A 231 -12.79 -6.46 -33.57
C GLY A 231 -11.89 -7.67 -33.50
N HIS A 232 -10.63 -7.58 -33.94
CA HIS A 232 -9.61 -8.63 -33.79
C HIS A 232 -8.51 -8.15 -32.86
N VAL A 233 -8.10 -8.98 -31.91
CA VAL A 233 -7.07 -8.64 -30.92
C VAL A 233 -5.78 -9.38 -31.25
N ASP A 234 -4.80 -8.69 -31.84
CA ASP A 234 -3.45 -9.17 -32.04
C ASP A 234 -2.54 -8.82 -30.86
N TYR A 235 -1.40 -9.50 -30.76
CA TYR A 235 -0.43 -9.31 -29.66
C TYR A 235 0.17 -7.90 -29.64
N GLU A 236 0.46 -7.31 -30.80
CA GLU A 236 1.06 -5.97 -30.91
C GLU A 236 0.11 -4.89 -30.38
N THR A 237 -1.18 -5.01 -30.68
CA THR A 237 -2.22 -4.14 -30.12
C THR A 237 -2.26 -4.24 -28.59
N VAL A 238 -2.25 -5.46 -28.04
CA VAL A 238 -2.22 -5.65 -26.57
C VAL A 238 -0.96 -5.03 -25.97
N ARG A 239 0.19 -5.27 -26.57
CA ARG A 239 1.47 -4.70 -26.13
C ARG A 239 1.44 -3.17 -26.10
N SER A 240 0.92 -2.57 -27.16
CA SER A 240 0.83 -1.11 -27.28
C SER A 240 -0.15 -0.50 -26.27
N VAL A 241 -1.36 -1.06 -26.14
CA VAL A 241 -2.42 -0.52 -25.27
C VAL A 241 -2.10 -0.70 -23.79
N LEU A 242 -1.53 -1.84 -23.42
CA LEU A 242 -1.20 -2.14 -22.01
C LEU A 242 0.20 -1.67 -21.62
N GLY A 243 1.01 -1.15 -22.55
CA GLY A 243 2.38 -0.71 -22.29
C GLY A 243 3.28 -1.86 -21.85
N ILE A 244 3.03 -3.08 -22.38
CA ILE A 244 3.83 -4.26 -22.05
C ILE A 244 5.23 -4.06 -22.58
N VAL A 245 6.21 -4.19 -21.70
CA VAL A 245 7.62 -3.99 -22.03
C VAL A 245 8.11 -5.11 -22.93
N ASP A 246 8.82 -4.73 -23.98
CA ASP A 246 9.46 -5.67 -24.90
C ASP A 246 10.52 -6.49 -24.17
N GLU A 247 10.44 -7.81 -24.29
CA GLU A 247 11.43 -8.73 -23.69
C GLU A 247 12.85 -8.48 -24.21
N GLU A 248 12.99 -8.07 -25.48
CA GLU A 248 14.29 -7.74 -26.08
C GLU A 248 14.89 -6.49 -25.41
N ALA A 249 14.07 -5.46 -25.16
CA ALA A 249 14.52 -4.25 -24.48
C ALA A 249 14.93 -4.51 -23.02
N VAL A 250 14.18 -5.35 -22.31
CA VAL A 250 14.59 -5.82 -20.96
C VAL A 250 15.88 -6.62 -21.04
N GLY A 251 16.00 -7.49 -22.03
CA GLY A 251 17.22 -8.24 -22.31
C GLY A 251 18.42 -7.33 -22.58
N ALA A 252 18.23 -6.22 -23.30
CA ALA A 252 19.28 -5.23 -23.54
C ALA A 252 19.79 -4.59 -22.24
N VAL A 253 18.88 -4.23 -21.30
CA VAL A 253 19.26 -3.72 -19.96
C VAL A 253 20.11 -4.75 -19.22
N ILE A 254 19.66 -6.01 -19.15
CA ILE A 254 20.39 -7.06 -18.44
C ILE A 254 21.75 -7.37 -19.09
N ASN A 255 21.81 -7.38 -20.43
CA ASN A 255 23.08 -7.55 -21.16
C ASN A 255 24.04 -6.38 -20.91
N ALA A 256 23.53 -5.15 -20.84
CA ALA A 256 24.33 -3.99 -20.48
C ALA A 256 24.84 -4.11 -19.03
N ALA A 257 24.00 -4.52 -18.09
CA ALA A 257 24.40 -4.79 -16.71
C ALA A 257 25.45 -5.91 -16.62
N ALA A 258 25.32 -6.98 -17.41
CA ALA A 258 26.31 -8.06 -17.49
C ALA A 258 27.66 -7.59 -17.99
N ARG A 259 27.75 -6.51 -18.75
CA ARG A 259 28.99 -5.91 -19.27
C ARG A 259 29.49 -4.73 -18.45
N GLY A 260 28.72 -4.27 -17.45
CA GLY A 260 29.02 -3.06 -16.69
C GLY A 260 28.83 -1.75 -17.49
N ASP A 261 28.06 -1.80 -18.59
CA ASP A 261 27.84 -0.67 -19.50
C ASP A 261 26.62 0.15 -19.03
N VAL A 262 26.89 1.16 -18.19
CA VAL A 262 25.87 2.05 -17.62
C VAL A 262 25.13 2.82 -18.73
N GLY A 263 25.86 3.31 -19.77
CA GLY A 263 25.26 4.09 -20.84
C GLY A 263 24.20 3.29 -21.60
N LYS A 264 24.54 2.05 -21.98
CA LYS A 264 23.57 1.18 -22.69
C LYS A 264 22.40 0.78 -21.82
N ALA A 265 22.58 0.58 -20.51
CA ALA A 265 21.49 0.28 -19.59
C ALA A 265 20.49 1.44 -19.54
N LEU A 266 20.98 2.69 -19.42
CA LEU A 266 20.15 3.90 -19.44
C LEU A 266 19.43 4.10 -20.78
N MET A 267 20.15 3.94 -21.91
CA MET A 267 19.54 4.06 -23.24
C MET A 267 18.44 3.03 -23.48
N ALA A 268 18.63 1.78 -23.06
CA ALA A 268 17.62 0.73 -23.18
C ALA A 268 16.38 1.03 -22.30
N ALA A 269 16.59 1.55 -21.09
CA ALA A 269 15.50 1.98 -20.24
C ALA A 269 14.73 3.19 -20.82
N ASP A 270 15.43 4.16 -21.40
CA ASP A 270 14.83 5.33 -22.06
C ASP A 270 14.01 4.92 -23.29
N GLU A 271 14.50 3.99 -24.09
CA GLU A 271 13.77 3.46 -25.24
C GLU A 271 12.45 2.80 -24.85
N MET A 272 12.40 2.06 -23.72
CA MET A 272 11.15 1.51 -23.19
C MET A 272 10.15 2.61 -22.80
N LEU A 273 10.63 3.70 -22.19
CA LEU A 273 9.78 4.85 -21.85
C LEU A 273 9.27 5.58 -23.10
N ARG A 274 10.11 5.77 -24.13
CA ARG A 274 9.69 6.39 -25.40
C ARG A 274 8.63 5.55 -26.13
N ARG A 275 8.65 4.23 -25.98
CA ARG A 275 7.62 3.32 -26.51
C ARG A 275 6.33 3.32 -25.68
N GLY A 276 6.21 4.15 -24.65
CA GLY A 276 5.00 4.35 -23.87
C GLY A 276 4.92 3.52 -22.58
N SER A 277 5.96 2.75 -22.22
CA SER A 277 5.98 2.04 -20.94
C SER A 277 6.10 3.02 -19.76
N SER A 278 5.41 2.74 -18.65
CA SER A 278 5.57 3.53 -17.42
C SER A 278 6.86 3.14 -16.69
N VAL A 279 7.42 4.07 -15.89
CA VAL A 279 8.57 3.79 -15.02
C VAL A 279 8.33 2.57 -14.14
N ARG A 280 7.13 2.44 -13.60
CA ARG A 280 6.70 1.29 -12.80
C ARG A 280 6.82 0.00 -13.59
N THR A 281 6.24 -0.04 -14.79
CA THR A 281 6.22 -1.24 -15.64
C THR A 281 7.64 -1.66 -16.04
N VAL A 282 8.53 -0.69 -16.35
CA VAL A 282 9.94 -0.97 -16.67
C VAL A 282 10.67 -1.59 -15.46
N LEU A 283 10.52 -1.00 -14.26
CA LEU A 283 11.14 -1.54 -13.04
C LEU A 283 10.61 -2.95 -12.71
N GLU A 284 9.30 -3.18 -12.87
CA GLU A 284 8.68 -4.50 -12.67
C GLU A 284 9.21 -5.54 -13.66
N ALA A 285 9.31 -5.19 -14.94
CA ALA A 285 9.82 -6.10 -15.98
C ALA A 285 11.30 -6.45 -15.77
N VAL A 286 12.13 -5.47 -15.42
CA VAL A 286 13.55 -5.72 -15.12
C VAL A 286 13.70 -6.56 -13.85
N ALA A 287 12.94 -6.28 -12.80
CA ALA A 287 12.95 -7.05 -11.55
C ALA A 287 12.52 -8.50 -11.78
N GLN A 288 11.46 -8.70 -12.56
CA GLN A 288 11.00 -10.04 -12.94
C GLN A 288 12.09 -10.81 -13.70
N ARG A 289 12.76 -10.20 -14.67
CA ARG A 289 13.84 -10.83 -15.43
C ARG A 289 15.04 -11.17 -14.53
N VAL A 290 15.43 -10.29 -13.61
CA VAL A 290 16.51 -10.56 -12.64
C VAL A 290 16.13 -11.72 -11.71
N ARG A 291 14.88 -11.82 -11.28
CA ARG A 291 14.37 -12.95 -10.49
C ARG A 291 14.45 -14.27 -11.27
N ASP A 292 14.03 -14.26 -12.53
CA ASP A 292 14.08 -15.46 -13.37
C ASP A 292 15.53 -15.93 -13.60
N LEU A 293 16.47 -14.98 -13.74
CA LEU A 293 17.90 -15.28 -13.79
C LEU A 293 18.42 -15.87 -12.48
N LEU A 294 17.96 -15.37 -11.33
CA LEU A 294 18.32 -15.94 -10.03
C LEU A 294 17.82 -17.38 -9.91
N TYR A 295 16.58 -17.66 -10.30
CA TYR A 295 16.02 -19.01 -10.31
C TYR A 295 16.77 -19.91 -11.28
N ALA A 296 17.14 -19.40 -12.47
CA ALA A 296 18.01 -20.12 -13.42
C ALA A 296 19.36 -20.48 -12.80
N ARG A 297 19.93 -19.56 -12.02
CA ARG A 297 21.26 -19.72 -11.43
C ARG A 297 21.29 -20.73 -10.29
N VAL A 298 20.21 -20.79 -9.50
CA VAL A 298 20.07 -21.73 -8.36
C VAL A 298 19.41 -23.06 -8.76
N GLY A 299 19.01 -23.23 -10.03
CA GLY A 299 18.39 -24.47 -10.52
C GLY A 299 16.91 -24.66 -10.10
N ALA A 300 16.21 -23.57 -9.75
CA ALA A 300 14.81 -23.57 -9.31
C ALA A 300 13.83 -23.04 -10.39
N LEU A 301 14.24 -23.05 -11.66
CA LEU A 301 13.40 -22.58 -12.78
C LEU A 301 12.27 -23.57 -13.05
N ASP A 302 11.10 -23.02 -13.35
CA ASP A 302 9.94 -23.81 -13.79
C ASP A 302 10.23 -24.44 -15.18
N GLU A 303 10.20 -25.76 -15.24
CA GLU A 303 10.47 -26.53 -16.46
C GLU A 303 9.35 -26.42 -17.51
N SER A 304 8.22 -25.77 -17.16
CA SER A 304 7.10 -25.52 -18.08
C SER A 304 7.41 -24.45 -19.15
N LEU A 305 8.51 -23.70 -19.00
CA LEU A 305 8.92 -22.69 -19.96
C LEU A 305 9.42 -23.32 -21.28
N PRO A 306 9.22 -22.66 -22.45
CA PRO A 306 9.76 -23.13 -23.72
C PRO A 306 11.28 -23.35 -23.66
N VAL A 307 11.75 -24.45 -24.23
CA VAL A 307 13.17 -24.87 -24.18
C VAL A 307 14.13 -23.76 -24.66
N ALA A 308 13.73 -22.98 -25.67
CA ALA A 308 14.52 -21.88 -26.20
C ALA A 308 14.70 -20.75 -25.16
N GLN A 309 13.64 -20.40 -24.43
CA GLN A 309 13.68 -19.38 -23.37
C GLN A 309 14.49 -19.87 -22.16
N LEU A 310 14.34 -21.13 -21.78
CA LEU A 310 15.12 -21.80 -20.74
C LEU A 310 16.62 -21.76 -21.02
N SER A 311 17.02 -22.08 -22.25
CA SER A 311 18.43 -22.07 -22.64
C SER A 311 19.02 -20.66 -22.65
N ALA A 312 18.29 -19.68 -23.16
CA ALA A 312 18.70 -18.27 -23.16
C ALA A 312 18.84 -17.69 -21.73
N LEU A 313 17.89 -17.99 -20.84
CA LEU A 313 17.96 -17.57 -19.43
C LEU A 313 19.16 -18.21 -18.72
N LYS A 314 19.38 -19.50 -18.88
CA LYS A 314 20.54 -20.22 -18.30
C LYS A 314 21.86 -19.65 -18.78
N ALA A 315 21.99 -19.35 -20.08
CA ALA A 315 23.21 -18.77 -20.65
C ALA A 315 23.47 -17.37 -20.06
N LEU A 316 22.44 -16.51 -19.98
CA LEU A 316 22.57 -15.16 -19.44
C LEU A 316 22.85 -15.17 -17.93
N ALA A 317 22.26 -16.09 -17.18
CA ALA A 317 22.46 -16.25 -15.75
C ALA A 317 23.91 -16.59 -15.36
N GLN A 318 24.68 -17.21 -16.27
CA GLN A 318 26.12 -17.55 -16.03
C GLN A 318 26.98 -16.29 -15.82
N HIS A 319 26.56 -15.14 -16.34
CA HIS A 319 27.30 -13.89 -16.20
C HIS A 319 27.17 -13.24 -14.81
N PHE A 320 26.29 -13.76 -13.93
CA PHE A 320 26.02 -13.21 -12.63
C PHE A 320 26.21 -14.24 -11.52
N THR A 321 26.61 -13.78 -10.32
CA THR A 321 26.55 -14.59 -9.11
C THR A 321 25.15 -14.47 -8.47
N PRO A 322 24.70 -15.47 -7.68
CA PRO A 322 23.43 -15.36 -6.95
C PRO A 322 23.37 -14.12 -6.05
N ASP A 323 24.49 -13.76 -5.42
CA ASP A 323 24.62 -12.59 -4.56
C ASP A 323 24.44 -11.27 -5.34
N THR A 324 25.04 -11.17 -6.54
CA THR A 324 24.84 -10.01 -7.43
C THR A 324 23.37 -9.88 -7.84
N LEU A 325 22.71 -10.97 -8.24
CA LEU A 325 21.31 -10.97 -8.63
C LEU A 325 20.40 -10.59 -7.44
N SER A 326 20.70 -11.05 -6.23
CA SER A 326 19.96 -10.68 -5.02
C SER A 326 20.10 -9.19 -4.71
N ARG A 327 21.30 -8.63 -4.84
CA ARG A 327 21.52 -7.17 -4.66
C ARG A 327 20.83 -6.34 -5.75
N MET A 328 20.81 -6.81 -6.99
CA MET A 328 20.05 -6.16 -8.07
C MET A 328 18.57 -6.13 -7.77
N LEU A 329 17.99 -7.25 -7.27
CA LEU A 329 16.59 -7.30 -6.85
C LEU A 329 16.30 -6.33 -5.70
N ASP A 330 17.17 -6.23 -4.72
CA ASP A 330 17.01 -5.31 -3.58
C ASP A 330 16.93 -3.85 -4.05
N VAL A 331 17.83 -3.44 -4.97
CA VAL A 331 17.77 -2.09 -5.58
C VAL A 331 16.45 -1.85 -6.30
N LEU A 332 16.01 -2.80 -7.14
CA LEU A 332 14.78 -2.65 -7.91
C LEU A 332 13.53 -2.59 -7.01
N VAL A 333 13.47 -3.43 -5.97
CA VAL A 333 12.36 -3.43 -5.00
C VAL A 333 12.32 -2.13 -4.21
N ARG A 334 13.47 -1.59 -3.79
CA ARG A 334 13.55 -0.28 -3.12
C ARG A 334 13.10 0.85 -4.05
N ALA A 335 13.52 0.85 -5.31
CA ALA A 335 13.08 1.83 -6.30
C ALA A 335 11.55 1.77 -6.50
N GLN A 336 10.96 0.57 -6.61
CA GLN A 336 9.51 0.38 -6.72
C GLN A 336 8.76 0.91 -5.49
N ALA A 337 9.26 0.65 -4.28
CA ALA A 337 8.65 1.13 -3.03
C ALA A 337 8.65 2.67 -2.94
N GLN A 338 9.67 3.32 -3.50
CA GLN A 338 9.81 4.78 -3.48
C GLN A 338 8.99 5.50 -4.56
N LEU A 339 8.49 4.81 -5.60
CA LEU A 339 7.73 5.43 -6.70
C LEU A 339 6.53 6.27 -6.25
N ARG A 340 5.90 5.92 -5.13
CA ARG A 340 4.74 6.66 -4.59
C ARG A 340 5.12 7.98 -3.94
N ASN A 341 6.37 8.12 -3.49
CA ASN A 341 6.81 9.21 -2.64
C ASN A 341 7.66 10.24 -3.38
N VAL A 342 8.08 9.94 -4.62
CA VAL A 342 8.99 10.80 -5.39
C VAL A 342 8.26 11.38 -6.61
N PRO A 343 8.21 12.72 -6.77
CA PRO A 343 7.57 13.37 -7.92
C PRO A 343 8.26 13.01 -9.25
N GLN A 344 9.58 12.92 -9.26
CA GLN A 344 10.38 12.61 -10.44
C GLN A 344 10.70 11.12 -10.52
N GLN A 345 9.71 10.31 -10.91
CA GLN A 345 9.84 8.85 -10.98
C GLN A 345 10.97 8.40 -11.93
N ARG A 346 11.28 9.19 -12.99
CA ARG A 346 12.35 8.88 -13.94
C ARG A 346 13.72 8.81 -13.27
N VAL A 347 14.02 9.73 -12.35
CA VAL A 347 15.30 9.73 -11.64
C VAL A 347 15.51 8.44 -10.86
N LEU A 348 14.45 7.90 -10.24
CA LEU A 348 14.53 6.59 -9.55
C LEU A 348 14.88 5.45 -10.50
N LEU A 349 14.30 5.45 -11.71
CA LEU A 349 14.62 4.45 -12.72
C LEU A 349 16.09 4.56 -13.13
N ASP A 350 16.54 5.77 -13.47
CA ASP A 350 17.92 6.02 -13.92
C ASP A 350 18.91 5.60 -12.83
N MET A 351 18.66 5.96 -11.58
CA MET A 351 19.49 5.53 -10.43
C MET A 351 19.53 4.01 -10.29
N ALA A 352 18.38 3.33 -10.40
CA ALA A 352 18.33 1.87 -10.33
C ALA A 352 19.14 1.23 -11.48
N MET A 353 19.02 1.75 -12.72
CA MET A 353 19.77 1.26 -13.87
C MET A 353 21.29 1.44 -13.70
N VAL A 354 21.71 2.60 -13.20
CA VAL A 354 23.13 2.88 -12.89
C VAL A 354 23.66 1.91 -11.83
N GLN A 355 22.91 1.70 -10.75
CA GLN A 355 23.33 0.83 -9.65
C GLN A 355 23.46 -0.64 -10.12
N ILE A 356 22.45 -1.19 -10.81
CA ILE A 356 22.51 -2.58 -11.28
C ILE A 356 23.64 -2.79 -12.30
N ALA A 357 23.92 -1.80 -13.16
CA ALA A 357 24.99 -1.93 -14.15
C ALA A 357 26.40 -1.84 -13.50
N ARG A 358 26.56 -1.08 -12.40
CA ARG A 358 27.85 -0.96 -11.69
C ARG A 358 28.18 -2.19 -10.83
N MET A 359 27.21 -2.96 -10.38
CA MET A 359 27.43 -4.08 -9.45
C MET A 359 28.40 -5.16 -9.97
N LYS A 360 28.56 -5.28 -11.29
CA LYS A 360 29.55 -6.22 -11.85
C LYS A 360 30.97 -5.68 -11.80
N GLN A 361 31.15 -4.36 -11.93
CA GLN A 361 32.50 -3.76 -11.86
C GLN A 361 33.12 -3.90 -10.48
N GLU A 362 32.31 -3.97 -9.42
CA GLU A 362 32.78 -4.14 -8.04
C GLU A 362 33.21 -5.58 -7.71
N THR A 363 32.83 -6.57 -8.52
CA THR A 363 33.16 -7.99 -8.31
C THR A 363 34.43 -8.45 -9.06
N GLU A 364 34.99 -7.64 -9.94
CA GLU A 364 36.32 -7.93 -10.51
C GLU A 364 37.39 -7.33 -9.57
N PRO A 365 38.30 -8.13 -9.01
CA PRO A 365 39.41 -7.61 -8.23
C PRO A 365 40.25 -6.70 -9.11
N THR A 366 40.25 -5.42 -8.83
CA THR A 366 41.19 -4.47 -9.45
C THR A 366 42.57 -5.02 -9.26
N SER A 367 43.20 -5.46 -10.32
CA SER A 367 44.62 -5.83 -10.36
C SER A 367 45.39 -4.62 -9.82
N PRO A 368 46.30 -4.77 -8.86
CA PRO A 368 47.03 -3.66 -8.30
C PRO A 368 47.86 -3.01 -9.41
N ILE A 369 47.61 -1.73 -9.64
CA ILE A 369 48.44 -0.88 -10.49
C ILE A 369 49.84 -0.88 -9.88
N ASN A 370 50.77 -1.53 -10.58
CA ASN A 370 52.17 -1.62 -10.25
C ASN A 370 52.83 -0.24 -10.47
N SER A 371 52.70 0.65 -9.50
CA SER A 371 53.49 1.87 -9.45
C SER A 371 54.80 1.55 -8.76
N GLY A 372 55.79 1.25 -9.59
CA GLY A 372 57.19 1.18 -9.13
C GLY A 372 57.63 2.49 -8.50
N GLN A 373 57.79 2.48 -7.19
CA GLN A 373 58.64 3.41 -6.48
C GLN A 373 59.53 2.62 -5.53
N THR A 374 60.80 2.64 -5.88
CA THR A 374 61.96 2.22 -5.12
C THR A 374 61.98 3.02 -3.81
N VAL A 375 61.81 2.37 -2.67
CA VAL A 375 62.14 2.97 -1.36
C VAL A 375 63.20 2.09 -0.68
N VAL A 376 64.30 2.74 -0.42
CA VAL A 376 65.50 2.31 0.29
C VAL A 376 65.16 1.82 1.70
N GLN A 377 65.62 0.64 2.08
CA GLN A 377 65.69 0.12 3.45
C GLN A 377 66.73 0.85 4.29
N PRO A 378 66.48 1.04 5.56
CA PRO A 378 67.55 0.84 6.57
C PRO A 378 67.20 -0.27 7.57
N ALA A 379 68.27 -0.91 8.01
CA ALA A 379 68.39 -2.17 8.69
C ALA A 379 67.96 -2.20 10.18
N ALA A 380 67.51 -3.38 10.56
CA ALA A 380 67.75 -4.19 11.76
C ALA A 380 67.79 -3.58 13.18
N ALA A 381 66.91 -4.10 14.03
CA ALA A 381 67.26 -4.56 15.40
C ALA A 381 66.18 -5.51 15.94
N THR A 382 66.56 -6.71 16.26
CA THR A 382 65.86 -7.76 17.02
C THR A 382 66.57 -7.95 18.37
N PRO A 383 66.12 -8.78 19.32
CA PRO A 383 64.92 -8.85 20.16
C PRO A 383 65.29 -8.74 21.64
N PRO A 384 64.60 -9.19 22.67
CA PRO A 384 64.44 -10.60 23.00
C PRO A 384 63.09 -11.04 23.61
N ALA A 385 62.94 -12.34 23.64
CA ALA A 385 61.86 -13.17 24.17
C ALA A 385 61.88 -13.32 25.72
N ALA A 386 60.75 -13.68 26.29
CA ALA A 386 60.52 -14.58 27.41
C ALA A 386 59.06 -15.02 27.35
N GLU A 387 58.75 -16.25 27.05
CA GLU A 387 58.50 -17.45 27.88
C GLU A 387 57.73 -17.13 29.19
N VAL A 388 56.66 -17.76 29.56
CA VAL A 388 56.32 -19.12 29.86
C VAL A 388 55.01 -19.22 30.68
N ARG A 389 54.22 -20.22 30.42
CA ARG A 389 53.35 -21.16 31.16
C ARG A 389 51.90 -20.82 31.36
N VAL A 390 51.02 -21.61 30.76
CA VAL A 390 50.35 -22.91 31.15
C VAL A 390 49.56 -22.84 32.47
N GLY A 391 48.29 -23.11 32.39
CA GLY A 391 47.42 -23.42 33.50
C GLY A 391 45.99 -23.75 33.03
N GLU A 392 45.71 -25.05 32.99
CA GLU A 392 44.45 -25.75 32.73
C GLU A 392 43.37 -25.48 33.79
N GLY A 393 42.14 -25.81 33.44
CA GLY A 393 41.10 -26.24 34.39
C GLY A 393 39.79 -25.50 34.20
N ALA A 394 38.90 -25.99 33.43
CA ALA A 394 37.84 -26.99 33.66
C ALA A 394 36.62 -26.48 34.45
N THR A 395 35.49 -26.77 33.82
CA THR A 395 34.16 -27.12 34.33
C THR A 395 33.09 -26.07 34.57
N SER A 396 32.10 -26.21 33.75
CA SER A 396 30.67 -25.92 33.97
C SER A 396 30.14 -26.71 35.19
N PRO A 397 29.03 -26.39 35.85
CA PRO A 397 27.69 -26.45 35.28
C PRO A 397 26.64 -25.45 35.85
N ALA A 398 25.51 -25.35 35.18
CA ALA A 398 24.23 -24.92 35.73
C ALA A 398 23.70 -26.01 36.70
N PRO A 399 22.69 -25.80 37.59
CA PRO A 399 21.32 -25.48 37.18
C PRO A 399 20.42 -24.75 38.24
N SER A 400 19.22 -24.42 37.74
CA SER A 400 17.89 -24.53 38.35
C SER A 400 17.38 -23.67 39.52
N ARG A 401 16.20 -23.07 39.24
CA ARG A 401 14.89 -23.18 39.94
C ARG A 401 14.71 -22.64 41.35
N SER A 402 13.72 -21.84 41.53
CA SER A 402 12.41 -21.94 42.23
C SER A 402 11.93 -20.58 42.65
N GLU A 403 10.72 -20.17 42.27
CA GLU A 403 9.41 -20.35 42.90
C GLU A 403 9.13 -19.49 44.13
N GLN A 404 7.93 -18.94 44.05
CA GLN A 404 6.96 -18.48 45.06
C GLN A 404 6.89 -16.94 45.25
N ALA A 405 5.83 -16.32 44.88
CA ALA A 405 4.42 -16.31 45.29
C ALA A 405 4.16 -15.52 46.60
N GLN A 406 3.22 -14.62 46.47
CA GLN A 406 2.13 -14.23 47.39
C GLN A 406 1.90 -12.72 47.34
N GLN A 407 0.78 -12.29 46.79
CA GLN A 407 -0.53 -11.99 47.40
C GLN A 407 -0.51 -10.78 48.35
N ALA A 408 -1.23 -9.71 48.00
CA ALA A 408 -2.46 -9.27 48.67
C ALA A 408 -2.92 -7.87 48.17
N SER A 409 -4.12 -7.79 47.70
CA SER A 409 -5.02 -6.62 47.80
C SER A 409 -5.75 -6.73 49.15
N PRO A 410 -6.62 -5.83 49.60
CA PRO A 410 -7.46 -4.86 48.91
C PRO A 410 -7.86 -3.55 49.71
N GLN A 411 -8.86 -2.83 49.19
CA GLN A 411 -9.84 -1.92 49.84
C GLN A 411 -9.38 -0.47 50.11
N ASP A 412 -10.14 0.56 50.02
CA ASP A 412 -11.52 0.89 49.64
C ASP A 412 -11.69 2.41 49.75
N ALA A 413 -12.65 2.90 49.08
CA ALA A 413 -13.60 3.95 49.48
C ALA A 413 -13.47 5.39 48.95
N LYS A 414 -14.51 5.69 48.19
CA LYS A 414 -15.48 6.78 48.26
C LYS A 414 -15.19 8.13 47.62
N ALA A 415 -16.03 8.37 46.61
CA ALA A 415 -16.53 9.68 46.19
C ALA A 415 -17.45 10.31 47.26
N PRO A 416 -17.78 11.61 47.20
CA PRO A 416 -18.93 12.08 46.42
C PRO A 416 -18.73 13.47 45.75
N ALA A 417 -19.25 13.67 44.64
CA ALA A 417 -20.48 14.29 44.11
C ALA A 417 -20.76 15.80 44.41
N SER A 418 -21.16 16.45 43.29
CA SER A 418 -22.05 17.60 43.10
C SER A 418 -21.44 19.00 43.30
N ALA A 419 -21.75 20.06 42.53
CA ALA A 419 -22.85 20.42 41.67
C ALA A 419 -22.46 21.65 40.81
N SER A 420 -22.95 21.66 39.58
CA SER A 420 -23.72 22.72 38.89
C SER A 420 -23.54 24.16 39.32
N THR A 421 -23.16 25.06 38.41
CA THR A 421 -24.07 26.16 37.99
C THR A 421 -23.53 26.90 36.76
N ALA A 422 -24.40 27.10 35.79
CA ALA A 422 -24.26 27.95 34.62
C ALA A 422 -24.43 29.42 34.99
N VAL A 423 -23.67 30.32 34.33
CA VAL A 423 -24.13 31.68 33.97
C VAL A 423 -23.28 32.23 32.81
N LYS A 424 -23.93 32.63 31.74
CA LYS A 424 -23.54 33.65 30.74
C LYS A 424 -24.22 34.98 31.16
N PRO A 425 -23.99 36.14 30.54
CA PRO A 425 -23.01 36.63 29.55
C PRO A 425 -22.48 38.08 29.78
N SER A 426 -21.66 38.53 28.81
CA SER A 426 -21.43 39.95 28.35
C SER A 426 -20.57 40.88 29.20
N THR A 427 -19.52 41.47 28.69
CA THR A 427 -19.43 42.77 27.99
C THR A 427 -17.97 43.16 27.75
N GLU A 428 -17.78 43.88 26.67
CA GLU A 428 -16.54 44.55 26.24
C GLU A 428 -15.86 45.39 27.32
N THR A 429 -14.54 45.38 27.34
CA THR A 429 -13.76 46.62 27.57
C THR A 429 -12.30 46.42 27.11
N THR A 430 -11.79 47.42 26.43
CA THR A 430 -10.48 47.63 25.81
C THR A 430 -9.37 47.90 26.86
N PRO A 431 -8.09 48.01 26.46
CA PRO A 431 -6.99 47.27 27.06
C PRO A 431 -6.16 48.11 28.05
N THR A 432 -5.52 47.42 28.98
CA THR A 432 -4.39 48.06 29.71
C THR A 432 -3.36 46.98 30.12
N SER A 433 -2.12 47.15 29.59
CA SER A 433 -0.81 46.73 30.07
C SER A 433 -0.69 45.44 30.91
N VAL A 434 -0.29 44.34 30.22
CA VAL A 434 0.47 43.22 30.79
C VAL A 434 1.49 42.78 29.77
N ASP A 435 2.60 43.50 29.60
CA ASP A 435 3.51 43.29 28.43
C ASP A 435 4.92 42.77 28.79
N ALA A 436 5.28 42.52 30.03
CA ALA A 436 6.63 42.06 30.36
C ALA A 436 6.76 40.53 30.48
N GLY A 437 5.77 39.82 31.03
CA GLY A 437 5.85 38.36 31.24
C GLY A 437 5.53 37.54 30.00
N THR A 438 4.65 38.05 29.11
CA THR A 438 4.28 37.41 27.83
C THR A 438 5.42 37.41 26.82
N SER A 439 6.28 38.44 26.84
CA SER A 439 7.46 38.53 25.97
C SER A 439 8.58 37.54 26.36
N GLU A 440 8.74 37.24 27.65
CA GLU A 440 9.74 36.26 28.15
C GLU A 440 9.36 34.82 27.78
N LEU A 441 8.10 34.43 27.96
CA LEU A 441 7.62 33.09 27.59
C LEU A 441 7.79 32.82 26.09
N LEU A 442 7.45 33.80 25.23
CA LEU A 442 7.61 33.68 23.80
C LEU A 442 9.07 33.48 23.39
N LYS A 443 9.98 34.31 23.93
CA LYS A 443 11.43 34.20 23.68
C LYS A 443 12.00 32.85 24.12
N LEU A 444 11.53 32.35 25.25
CA LEU A 444 11.97 31.06 25.80
C LEU A 444 11.50 29.89 24.93
N ILE A 445 10.27 29.93 24.40
CA ILE A 445 9.74 28.93 23.49
C ILE A 445 10.43 29.03 22.12
N GLN A 446 10.61 30.23 21.57
CA GLN A 446 11.30 30.42 20.29
C GLN A 446 12.75 29.97 20.34
N GLY A 447 13.47 30.29 21.41
CA GLY A 447 14.89 29.91 21.60
C GLY A 447 15.08 28.40 21.80
N ARG A 448 14.04 27.66 22.11
CA ARG A 448 14.09 26.19 22.32
C ARG A 448 13.17 25.41 21.38
N TRP A 449 12.68 26.05 20.31
CA TRP A 449 11.66 25.46 19.43
C TRP A 449 12.12 24.16 18.79
N GLU A 450 13.35 24.10 18.29
CA GLU A 450 13.96 22.89 17.74
C GLU A 450 14.04 21.74 18.76
N GLN A 451 14.38 22.04 20.01
CA GLN A 451 14.44 21.04 21.08
C GLN A 451 13.03 20.51 21.44
N ILE A 452 12.01 21.36 21.38
CA ILE A 452 10.61 20.96 21.57
C ILE A 452 10.17 20.03 20.43
N ILE A 453 10.50 20.39 19.18
CA ILE A 453 10.22 19.53 18.00
C ILE A 453 10.92 18.18 18.14
N ALA A 454 12.19 18.16 18.52
CA ALA A 454 12.93 16.91 18.73
C ALA A 454 12.28 16.02 19.81
N ARG A 455 11.81 16.63 20.90
CA ARG A 455 11.13 15.89 21.98
C ARG A 455 9.77 15.35 21.58
N VAL A 456 9.05 16.08 20.72
CA VAL A 456 7.78 15.58 20.11
C VAL A 456 8.08 14.44 19.16
N ALA A 457 9.20 14.49 18.40
CA ALA A 457 9.61 13.45 17.45
C ALA A 457 9.89 12.10 18.12
N GLU A 458 10.40 12.09 19.35
CA GLU A 458 10.65 10.85 20.12
C GLU A 458 9.37 10.02 20.33
N ARG A 459 8.19 10.64 20.36
CA ARG A 459 6.91 9.99 20.61
C ARG A 459 5.95 10.03 19.43
N SER A 460 6.08 11.00 18.53
CA SER A 460 5.20 11.20 17.39
C SER A 460 5.94 11.87 16.22
N ARG A 461 6.44 11.07 15.26
CA ARG A 461 7.09 11.59 14.05
C ARG A 461 6.16 12.53 13.27
N GLY A 462 4.88 12.14 13.05
CA GLY A 462 3.91 12.98 12.36
C GLY A 462 3.55 14.27 13.11
N GLY A 463 3.57 14.27 14.45
CA GLY A 463 3.40 15.49 15.26
C GLY A 463 4.58 16.45 15.12
N ALA A 464 5.78 15.94 15.03
CA ALA A 464 6.99 16.75 14.84
C ALA A 464 7.05 17.39 13.44
N GLU A 465 6.65 16.67 12.38
CA GLU A 465 6.58 17.23 11.03
C GLU A 465 5.58 18.39 10.93
N VAL A 466 4.42 18.26 11.55
CA VAL A 466 3.42 19.34 11.62
C VAL A 466 4.00 20.57 12.35
N LEU A 467 4.79 20.38 13.41
CA LEU A 467 5.41 21.47 14.16
C LEU A 467 6.59 22.14 13.42
N ARG A 468 7.29 21.46 12.52
CA ARG A 468 8.33 22.04 11.68
C ARG A 468 7.79 23.13 10.73
N GLU A 469 6.52 22.98 10.32
CA GLU A 469 5.83 23.97 9.50
C GLU A 469 5.11 25.05 10.31
N ALA A 470 5.23 25.02 11.63
CA ALA A 470 4.68 25.99 12.56
C ALA A 470 5.76 26.85 13.19
N SER A 471 5.43 28.10 13.47
CA SER A 471 6.28 29.01 14.23
C SER A 471 5.48 29.65 15.37
N PRO A 472 6.03 29.75 16.59
CA PRO A 472 5.41 30.47 17.70
C PRO A 472 5.55 31.99 17.43
N VAL A 473 4.39 32.67 17.32
CA VAL A 473 4.33 34.08 16.86
C VAL A 473 4.06 35.04 18.01
N ARG A 474 3.15 34.68 18.91
CA ARG A 474 2.80 35.50 20.06
C ARG A 474 2.23 34.64 21.19
N VAL A 475 2.16 35.24 22.37
CA VAL A 475 1.47 34.65 23.53
C VAL A 475 0.28 35.54 23.86
N GLU A 476 -0.89 34.95 24.00
CA GLU A 476 -2.12 35.61 24.39
C GLU A 476 -2.45 35.26 25.85
N GLY A 477 -2.66 36.28 26.70
CA GLY A 477 -2.82 36.07 28.12
C GLY A 477 -1.57 35.50 28.79
N GLU A 478 -1.75 34.73 29.87
CA GLU A 478 -0.62 34.21 30.66
C GLU A 478 0.03 32.94 30.09
N ASN A 479 -0.74 32.11 29.35
CA ASN A 479 -0.31 30.75 28.99
C ASN A 479 -0.71 30.27 27.59
N THR A 480 -1.35 31.11 26.75
CA THR A 480 -1.80 30.69 25.41
C THR A 480 -0.79 31.06 24.35
N VAL A 481 -0.13 30.08 23.76
CA VAL A 481 0.85 30.23 22.69
C VAL A 481 0.17 30.13 21.34
N VAL A 482 0.34 31.15 20.50
CA VAL A 482 -0.21 31.16 19.13
C VAL A 482 0.84 30.62 18.18
N LEU A 483 0.53 29.50 17.54
CA LEU A 483 1.33 28.88 16.49
C LEU A 483 0.78 29.24 15.12
N ARG A 484 1.64 29.78 14.25
CA ARG A 484 1.30 30.11 12.86
C ARG A 484 1.82 29.05 11.94
N PHE A 485 0.94 28.48 11.10
CA PHE A 485 1.23 27.42 10.16
C PHE A 485 1.40 27.97 8.75
N ARG A 486 2.35 27.37 8.00
CA ARG A 486 2.66 27.74 6.61
C ARG A 486 1.71 27.07 5.62
N THR A 487 1.26 25.84 5.92
CA THR A 487 0.40 25.03 5.04
C THR A 487 -0.96 24.77 5.68
N GLU A 488 -2.00 24.69 4.86
CA GLU A 488 -3.36 24.36 5.27
C GLU A 488 -3.45 22.94 5.84
N PHE A 489 -2.66 22.03 5.28
CA PHE A 489 -2.58 20.65 5.75
C PHE A 489 -2.09 20.56 7.21
N SER A 490 -0.98 21.22 7.54
CA SER A 490 -0.42 21.21 8.89
C SER A 490 -1.32 21.94 9.90
N TYR A 491 -2.00 23.00 9.47
CA TYR A 491 -3.02 23.68 10.24
C TYR A 491 -4.20 22.76 10.59
N ALA A 492 -4.79 22.09 9.58
CA ALA A 492 -5.90 21.16 9.76
C ALA A 492 -5.52 19.98 10.67
N GLN A 493 -4.30 19.45 10.49
CA GLN A 493 -3.76 18.37 11.34
C GLN A 493 -3.63 18.77 12.82
N MET A 494 -3.32 20.03 13.12
CA MET A 494 -3.21 20.53 14.50
C MET A 494 -4.55 20.87 15.14
N GLN A 495 -5.64 20.97 14.37
CA GLN A 495 -7.00 21.13 14.89
C GLN A 495 -7.49 19.90 15.67
N SER A 496 -6.90 18.73 15.44
CA SER A 496 -7.22 17.52 16.21
C SER A 496 -6.92 17.72 17.69
N GLU A 497 -7.94 17.61 18.54
CA GLU A 497 -7.85 17.85 19.97
C GLU A 497 -6.81 16.95 20.66
N LYS A 498 -6.75 15.67 20.27
CA LYS A 498 -5.76 14.71 20.80
C LYS A 498 -4.33 15.13 20.50
N ARG A 499 -4.07 15.66 19.29
CA ARG A 499 -2.74 16.08 18.87
C ARG A 499 -2.35 17.40 19.54
N ARG A 500 -3.26 18.33 19.64
CA ARG A 500 -3.07 19.60 20.35
C ARG A 500 -2.75 19.38 21.82
N GLN A 501 -3.54 18.57 22.54
CA GLN A 501 -3.30 18.23 23.94
C GLN A 501 -1.93 17.54 24.14
N PHE A 502 -1.54 16.66 23.24
CA PHE A 502 -0.23 16.00 23.30
C PHE A 502 0.93 17.00 23.19
N VAL A 503 0.83 17.97 22.27
CA VAL A 503 1.84 19.02 22.09
C VAL A 503 1.84 19.97 23.28
N GLU A 504 0.67 20.39 23.78
CA GLU A 504 0.52 21.21 25.00
C GLU A 504 1.19 20.55 26.21
N GLN A 505 0.95 19.27 26.44
CA GLN A 505 1.58 18.50 27.52
C GLN A 505 3.11 18.40 27.35
N THR A 506 3.58 18.26 26.12
CA THR A 506 5.03 18.17 25.85
C THR A 506 5.70 19.52 26.09
N ILE A 507 5.12 20.63 25.64
CA ILE A 507 5.61 21.99 25.90
C ILE A 507 5.56 22.30 27.40
N SER A 508 4.45 21.95 28.08
CA SER A 508 4.30 22.15 29.53
C SER A 508 5.41 21.44 30.32
N ARG A 509 5.69 20.19 30.01
CA ARG A 509 6.80 19.43 30.64
C ARG A 509 8.17 20.06 30.36
N PHE A 510 8.37 20.57 29.15
CA PHE A 510 9.60 21.24 28.77
C PHE A 510 9.83 22.57 29.51
N LEU A 511 8.73 23.23 29.89
CA LEU A 511 8.71 24.49 30.65
C LEU A 511 8.62 24.29 32.18
N GLY A 512 8.96 23.10 32.68
CA GLY A 512 9.00 22.82 34.11
C GLY A 512 7.62 22.67 34.77
N GLY A 513 6.59 22.27 34.00
CA GLY A 513 5.22 22.02 34.51
C GLY A 513 4.27 23.20 34.36
N ARG A 514 4.69 24.32 33.74
CA ARG A 514 3.79 25.45 33.46
C ARG A 514 2.75 25.05 32.42
N ALA A 515 1.47 25.17 32.75
CA ALA A 515 0.37 24.85 31.83
C ALA A 515 0.43 25.78 30.61
N VAL A 516 0.40 25.23 29.41
CA VAL A 516 0.40 25.97 28.14
C VAL A 516 -0.74 25.46 27.29
N THR A 517 -1.49 26.40 26.71
CA THR A 517 -2.55 26.13 25.72
C THR A 517 -2.09 26.60 24.34
N ILE A 518 -2.45 25.86 23.29
CA ILE A 518 -2.08 26.19 21.92
C ILE A 518 -3.28 26.73 21.15
N ARG A 519 -3.10 27.86 20.50
CA ARG A 519 -4.00 28.40 19.49
C ARG A 519 -3.32 28.38 18.12
N CYS A 520 -4.04 27.90 17.09
CA CYS A 520 -3.52 27.78 15.75
C CYS A 520 -4.02 28.92 14.85
N GLU A 521 -3.10 29.50 14.05
CA GLU A 521 -3.41 30.49 13.02
C GLU A 521 -2.78 30.10 11.68
N MET A 522 -3.48 30.42 10.58
CA MET A 522 -2.92 30.30 9.23
C MET A 522 -2.13 31.54 8.85
N GLN A 523 -1.04 31.36 8.14
CA GLN A 523 -0.31 32.45 7.51
C GLN A 523 -1.16 32.99 6.35
N ARG A 524 -1.67 34.22 6.45
CA ARG A 524 -2.38 34.88 5.33
C ARG A 524 -1.38 35.10 4.20
N ALA A 525 -1.72 34.63 3.00
CA ALA A 525 -0.94 34.93 1.80
C ALA A 525 -0.94 36.45 1.58
N ASN A 526 0.25 37.02 1.44
CA ASN A 526 0.44 38.43 1.14
C ASN A 526 -0.02 38.67 -0.31
N PRO A 527 -0.98 39.55 -0.62
CA PRO A 527 -1.49 39.74 -1.97
C PRO A 527 -0.45 40.31 -2.97
N ALA A 528 0.75 40.63 -2.53
CA ALA A 528 1.81 41.22 -3.38
C ALA A 528 2.69 40.20 -4.14
N SER A 529 2.47 38.88 -4.00
CA SER A 529 3.29 37.84 -4.68
C SER A 529 2.50 37.02 -5.73
N GLN A 530 1.31 37.45 -6.14
CA GLN A 530 0.53 36.77 -7.20
C GLN A 530 0.67 37.39 -8.61
N SER A 531 1.62 38.29 -8.82
CA SER A 531 1.81 38.93 -10.17
C SER A 531 3.08 38.48 -10.90
N ALA A 532 3.59 37.26 -10.64
CA ALA A 532 4.66 36.71 -11.45
C ALA A 532 4.49 35.18 -11.53
N ASN A 533 3.62 34.72 -12.42
CA ASN A 533 3.70 33.50 -13.22
C ASN A 533 2.36 33.22 -13.91
N GLN A 534 2.06 33.97 -14.96
CA GLN A 534 1.28 33.47 -16.10
C GLN A 534 2.27 33.22 -17.23
N PRO A 535 2.35 32.04 -17.83
CA PRO A 535 3.14 31.82 -19.03
C PRO A 535 2.35 32.38 -20.23
N SER A 536 2.87 33.45 -20.82
CA SER A 536 2.51 33.87 -22.16
C SER A 536 2.96 32.82 -23.17
N ASN A 537 2.00 32.30 -23.90
CA ASN A 537 2.18 31.51 -25.09
C ASN A 537 2.75 32.43 -26.20
N ASP A 538 3.97 32.24 -26.61
CA ASP A 538 4.43 32.43 -28.00
C ASP A 538 5.91 32.06 -28.17
N LYS A 539 6.09 31.13 -29.14
CA LYS A 539 7.19 30.97 -30.07
C LYS A 539 8.49 30.28 -29.72
N GLN A 540 8.68 29.30 -30.55
CA GLN A 540 9.87 28.87 -31.29
C GLN A 540 10.79 27.84 -30.64
N GLN A 541 10.73 26.71 -31.33
CA GLN A 541 11.75 25.69 -31.57
C GLN A 541 13.17 26.27 -31.59
N ASP A 542 14.02 25.71 -30.75
CA ASP A 542 15.42 25.41 -31.07
C ASP A 542 15.80 24.10 -30.36
N ASP A 543 16.01 23.08 -31.18
CA ASP A 543 16.55 21.77 -30.79
C ASP A 543 18.04 21.95 -30.51
N GLU A 544 18.45 22.01 -29.23
CA GLU A 544 19.82 21.73 -28.81
C GLU A 544 19.93 20.27 -28.35
N GLU A 545 20.56 19.43 -29.14
CA GLU A 545 21.05 18.11 -28.75
C GLU A 545 22.02 18.25 -27.56
N ILE A 546 21.56 17.95 -26.37
CA ILE A 546 22.41 17.88 -25.17
C ILE A 546 23.19 16.57 -25.25
N ASN A 547 24.51 16.68 -25.39
CA ASN A 547 25.46 15.57 -25.46
C ASN A 547 25.43 14.76 -24.15
N GLY A 548 25.19 13.46 -24.22
CA GLY A 548 25.00 12.56 -23.07
C GLY A 548 26.12 12.54 -22.03
N GLU A 549 27.35 12.97 -22.40
CA GLU A 549 28.49 13.09 -21.48
C GLU A 549 28.39 14.34 -20.56
N GLN A 550 27.82 15.45 -21.04
CA GLN A 550 27.62 16.64 -20.20
C GLN A 550 26.54 16.40 -19.13
N TYR A 551 25.46 15.69 -19.48
CA TYR A 551 24.42 15.33 -18.54
C TYR A 551 24.92 14.38 -17.44
N ALA A 552 25.77 13.42 -17.80
CA ALA A 552 26.38 12.49 -16.84
C ALA A 552 27.35 13.20 -15.85
N GLN A 553 28.02 14.27 -16.29
CA GLN A 553 28.90 15.07 -15.43
C GLN A 553 28.12 15.99 -14.49
N GLU A 554 27.01 16.57 -14.93
CA GLU A 554 26.16 17.42 -14.11
C GLU A 554 25.43 16.63 -13.00
N VAL A 555 24.98 15.42 -13.32
CA VAL A 555 24.41 14.48 -12.34
C VAL A 555 25.46 14.06 -11.30
N ALA A 556 26.69 13.76 -11.73
CA ALA A 556 27.77 13.37 -10.82
C ALA A 556 28.20 14.51 -9.87
N GLN A 557 28.21 15.77 -10.34
CA GLN A 557 28.53 16.93 -9.50
C GLN A 557 27.45 17.24 -8.46
N THR A 558 26.17 17.02 -8.82
CA THR A 558 25.04 17.24 -7.90
C THR A 558 25.02 16.24 -6.74
N PHE A 559 25.51 15.02 -6.96
CA PHE A 559 25.52 13.96 -5.93
C PHE A 559 26.78 13.91 -5.07
N ASN A 560 27.94 14.43 -5.51
CA ASN A 560 29.13 14.51 -4.68
C ASN A 560 28.99 15.49 -3.48
N GLY A 561 28.06 16.44 -3.57
CA GLY A 561 27.74 17.35 -2.44
C GLY A 561 26.87 16.72 -1.33
N TYR A 562 26.26 15.55 -1.57
CA TYR A 562 25.38 14.88 -0.58
C TYR A 562 26.09 13.76 0.22
N ILE A 563 27.27 13.35 -0.19
CA ILE A 563 28.00 12.22 0.46
C ILE A 563 28.92 12.70 1.60
N GLU A 564 29.24 13.98 1.69
CA GLU A 564 30.11 14.52 2.76
C GLU A 564 29.38 14.86 4.09
N LEU A 565 28.08 14.63 4.22
CA LEU A 565 27.30 14.97 5.42
C LEU A 565 26.91 13.77 6.32
N GLU A 566 27.32 12.55 6.00
CA GLU A 566 27.07 11.37 6.86
C GLU A 566 28.33 10.72 7.47
N GLY A 567 29.45 11.42 7.50
CA GLY A 567 30.70 10.93 8.07
C GLY A 567 31.29 11.91 9.08
N GLY A 568 30.54 12.21 10.15
CA GLY A 568 31.06 13.01 11.26
C GLY A 568 30.27 12.70 12.55
#